data_a295787c8d1185c60b5a939524fe20ee
#
_entry.id   a295787c8d1185c60b5a939524fe20ee
#
_cell.length_a   1.000
_cell.length_b   1.000
_cell.length_c   1.000
_cell.angle_alpha   90.00
_cell.angle_beta   90.00
_cell.angle_gamma   90.00
#
_symmetry.space_group_name_H-M   'P 1'
#
loop_
_entity.id
_entity.type
_entity.pdbx_description
1 polymer ?
#
loop_
_entity_poly.entity_id
_entity_poly.type
_entity_poly.pdbx_seq_one_letter_code
_entity_poly.pdbx_strand_id
1 'polypeptide(L)'
;MLTFLKEIFTWWNRQTFGTRIRTLIKGKLKGQDIFGNKYYEDKEGRRWVIYKDQIEASSIPEEWYSWIHHIKNKIENNHQLKKYKWQKPHQSNLTGTHKAYHPSKNKDTVKKKYNVWKI
;
A
#
# COMPACT_ATOMS: atom_id res chain seq x y z
N MET A 1 2.31 -11.67 23.06
CA MET A 1 2.65 -13.10 22.86
C MET A 1 2.10 -13.64 21.53
N LEU A 2 0.82 -13.52 21.25
CA LEU A 2 0.20 -13.98 19.98
C LEU A 2 0.79 -13.34 18.72
N THR A 3 1.16 -12.06 18.75
CA THR A 3 1.81 -11.37 17.61
C THR A 3 3.18 -11.93 17.28
N PHE A 4 3.96 -12.28 18.29
CA PHE A 4 5.29 -12.88 18.11
C PHE A 4 5.21 -14.28 17.45
N LEU A 5 4.28 -15.12 17.88
CA LEU A 5 4.05 -16.42 17.25
C LEU A 5 3.58 -16.28 15.80
N LYS A 6 2.71 -15.31 15.52
CA LYS A 6 2.28 -15.01 14.15
C LYS A 6 3.45 -14.55 13.26
N GLU A 7 4.38 -13.75 13.77
CA GLU A 7 5.56 -13.30 13.02
C GLU A 7 6.51 -14.45 12.65
N ILE A 8 6.55 -15.55 13.45
CA ILE A 8 7.36 -16.72 13.17
C ILE A 8 6.68 -17.65 12.16
N PHE A 9 5.39 -17.93 12.37
CA PHE A 9 4.67 -18.96 11.62
C PHE A 9 3.88 -18.46 10.41
N THR A 10 3.68 -17.14 10.29
CA THR A 10 2.89 -16.57 9.18
C THR A 10 3.70 -15.53 8.43
N TRP A 11 3.70 -15.62 7.09
CA TRP A 11 4.36 -14.65 6.21
C TRP A 11 3.47 -13.45 5.86
N TRP A 12 2.18 -13.54 6.14
CA TRP A 12 1.18 -12.49 5.82
C TRP A 12 0.87 -11.54 6.99
N ASN A 13 1.53 -11.69 8.12
CA ASN A 13 1.33 -10.81 9.27
C ASN A 13 2.34 -9.66 9.21
N ARG A 14 1.87 -8.43 9.15
CA ARG A 14 2.61 -7.14 9.18
C ARG A 14 4.10 -7.19 8.81
N GLN A 15 4.86 -8.05 9.46
CA GLN A 15 6.29 -8.30 9.23
C GLN A 15 6.67 -9.72 9.66
N THR A 16 7.76 -10.22 9.09
CA THR A 16 8.34 -11.50 9.54
C THR A 16 9.28 -11.25 10.73
N PHE A 17 9.52 -12.31 11.50
CA PHE A 17 10.48 -12.28 12.61
C PHE A 17 11.89 -11.82 12.17
N GLY A 18 12.34 -12.30 11.01
CA GLY A 18 13.62 -11.86 10.43
C GLY A 18 13.66 -10.36 10.13
N THR A 19 12.60 -9.81 9.59
CA THR A 19 12.49 -8.36 9.36
C THR A 19 12.52 -7.57 10.66
N ARG A 20 11.86 -8.09 11.70
CA ARG A 20 11.88 -7.47 13.03
C ARG A 20 13.29 -7.41 13.61
N ILE A 21 14.03 -8.51 13.60
CA ILE A 21 15.42 -8.56 14.08
C ILE A 21 16.29 -7.58 13.27
N ARG A 22 16.18 -7.62 11.95
CA ARG A 22 16.93 -6.72 11.08
C ARG A 22 16.64 -5.25 11.40
N THR A 23 15.38 -4.90 11.60
CA THR A 23 14.97 -3.53 11.94
C THR A 23 15.54 -3.09 13.28
N LEU A 24 15.57 -3.98 14.29
CA LEU A 24 16.14 -3.68 15.60
C LEU A 24 17.66 -3.46 15.55
N ILE A 25 18.38 -4.27 14.75
CA ILE A 25 19.85 -4.22 14.71
C ILE A 25 20.36 -3.14 13.75
N LYS A 26 19.78 -3.03 12.56
CA LYS A 26 20.31 -2.21 11.46
C LYS A 26 19.39 -1.05 11.06
N GLY A 27 18.10 -1.10 11.44
CA GLY A 27 17.11 -0.15 10.97
C GLY A 27 17.19 1.20 11.65
N LYS A 28 17.28 2.27 10.87
CA LYS A 28 17.10 3.63 11.33
C LYS A 28 15.73 4.12 10.87
N LEU A 29 14.88 4.54 11.80
CA LEU A 29 13.57 5.10 11.49
C LEU A 29 13.77 6.42 10.73
N LYS A 30 13.18 6.53 9.54
CA LYS A 30 13.14 7.76 8.73
C LYS A 30 11.90 8.57 8.96
N GLY A 31 10.77 7.91 9.17
CA GLY A 31 9.51 8.57 9.47
C GLY A 31 8.32 7.63 9.39
N GLN A 32 7.16 8.25 9.48
CA GLN A 32 5.86 7.56 9.46
C GLN A 32 4.92 8.32 8.54
N ASP A 33 4.06 7.59 7.83
CA ASP A 33 3.04 8.19 6.96
C ASP A 33 1.71 8.43 7.69
N ILE A 34 0.74 8.99 6.94
CA ILE A 34 -0.62 9.26 7.44
C ILE A 34 -1.40 8.00 7.83
N PHE A 35 -1.04 6.84 7.27
CA PHE A 35 -1.67 5.55 7.59
C PHE A 35 -0.98 4.83 8.76
N GLY A 36 0.10 5.39 9.27
CA GLY A 36 0.86 4.83 10.38
C GLY A 36 1.93 3.80 9.97
N ASN A 37 2.21 3.64 8.68
CA ASN A 37 3.30 2.80 8.21
C ASN A 37 4.64 3.47 8.54
N LYS A 38 5.60 2.67 8.99
CA LYS A 38 6.92 3.14 9.42
C LYS A 38 7.97 2.79 8.38
N TYR A 39 8.82 3.74 8.05
CA TYR A 39 9.86 3.63 7.03
C TYR A 39 11.24 3.60 7.66
N TYR A 40 12.05 2.63 7.24
CA TYR A 40 13.39 2.39 7.78
C TYR A 40 14.43 2.36 6.67
N GLU A 41 15.64 2.76 7.01
CA GLU A 41 16.82 2.65 6.16
C GLU A 41 17.99 2.12 6.97
N ASP A 42 18.84 1.29 6.38
CA ASP A 42 20.09 0.83 6.98
C ASP A 42 21.31 1.65 6.50
N LYS A 43 22.48 1.36 7.06
CA LYS A 43 23.74 2.01 6.66
C LYS A 43 24.14 1.69 5.21
N GLU A 44 23.66 0.59 4.66
CA GLU A 44 23.93 0.14 3.29
C GLU A 44 22.98 0.78 2.26
N GLY A 45 22.09 1.66 2.72
CA GLY A 45 21.12 2.33 1.86
C GLY A 45 19.88 1.49 1.49
N ARG A 46 19.69 0.33 2.11
CA ARG A 46 18.50 -0.47 1.89
C ARG A 46 17.33 0.14 2.64
N ARG A 47 16.18 0.21 1.99
CA ARG A 47 14.96 0.84 2.50
C ARG A 47 13.83 -0.16 2.56
N TRP A 48 13.05 -0.12 3.65
CA TRP A 48 11.87 -0.96 3.82
C TRP A 48 10.79 -0.26 4.61
N VAL A 49 9.58 -0.78 4.50
CA VAL A 49 8.40 -0.30 5.21
C VAL A 49 7.86 -1.40 6.12
N ILE A 50 7.40 -1.01 7.30
CA ILE A 50 6.64 -1.87 8.19
C ILE A 50 5.21 -1.32 8.24
N TYR A 51 4.27 -2.12 7.74
CA TYR A 51 2.87 -1.74 7.68
C TYR A 51 2.22 -1.82 9.07
N LYS A 52 1.36 -0.85 9.37
CA LYS A 52 0.61 -0.83 10.63
C LYS A 52 -0.47 -1.90 10.64
N ASP A 53 -1.26 -1.96 9.59
CA ASP A 53 -2.44 -2.81 9.50
C ASP A 53 -2.30 -3.85 8.38
N GLN A 54 -2.90 -3.61 7.24
CA GLN A 54 -2.85 -4.50 6.09
C GLN A 54 -1.56 -4.30 5.30
N ILE A 55 -0.93 -5.41 4.90
CA ILE A 55 0.25 -5.38 4.04
C ILE A 55 -0.22 -5.15 2.60
N GLU A 56 -0.13 -3.91 2.17
CA GLU A 56 -0.53 -3.52 0.83
C GLU A 56 0.36 -2.38 0.31
N ALA A 57 1.15 -2.66 -0.73
CA ALA A 57 2.10 -1.69 -1.27
C ALA A 57 1.42 -0.44 -1.86
N SER A 58 0.18 -0.58 -2.35
CA SER A 58 -0.59 0.54 -2.90
C SER A 58 -1.01 1.57 -1.84
N SER A 59 -0.93 1.23 -0.55
CA SER A 59 -1.21 2.15 0.55
C SER A 59 -0.10 3.16 0.81
N ILE A 60 1.08 2.99 0.20
CA ILE A 60 2.21 3.90 0.38
C ILE A 60 1.91 5.24 -0.29
N PRO A 61 1.92 6.38 0.45
CA PRO A 61 1.71 7.70 -0.12
C PRO A 61 2.79 8.10 -1.13
N GLU A 62 2.46 9.00 -2.03
CA GLU A 62 3.34 9.46 -3.12
C GLU A 62 4.69 9.98 -2.63
N GLU A 63 4.70 10.69 -1.50
CA GLU A 63 5.91 11.23 -0.87
C GLU A 63 6.91 10.15 -0.46
N TRP A 64 6.41 9.03 0.05
CA TRP A 64 7.20 7.89 0.46
C TRP A 64 7.49 6.93 -0.69
N TYR A 65 6.62 6.88 -1.70
CA TYR A 65 6.80 6.04 -2.89
C TYR A 65 8.12 6.34 -3.61
N SER A 66 8.38 7.59 -3.91
CA SER A 66 9.60 8.01 -4.58
C SER A 66 10.86 7.69 -3.76
N TRP A 67 10.76 7.82 -2.45
CA TRP A 67 11.85 7.51 -1.54
C TRP A 67 12.13 6.01 -1.43
N ILE A 68 11.10 5.17 -1.24
CA ILE A 68 11.30 3.72 -1.05
C ILE A 68 11.79 3.03 -2.33
N HIS A 69 11.43 3.54 -3.50
CA HIS A 69 11.90 3.07 -4.79
C HIS A 69 13.24 3.67 -5.25
N HIS A 70 13.93 4.39 -4.38
CA HIS A 70 15.23 5.03 -4.68
C HIS A 70 15.21 6.04 -5.84
N ILE A 71 14.03 6.56 -6.20
CA ILE A 71 13.89 7.60 -7.22
C ILE A 71 14.41 8.92 -6.67
N LYS A 72 14.09 9.21 -5.43
CA LYS A 72 14.57 10.41 -4.70
C LYS A 72 15.20 10.03 -3.36
N ASN A 73 16.23 10.75 -2.98
CA ASN A 73 16.89 10.54 -1.70
C ASN A 73 16.25 11.33 -0.54
N LYS A 74 15.51 12.39 -0.88
CA LYS A 74 14.77 13.21 0.09
C LYS A 74 13.29 12.86 0.07
N ILE A 75 12.69 12.86 1.24
CA ILE A 75 11.24 12.68 1.40
C ILE A 75 10.58 14.02 1.05
N GLU A 76 9.62 13.98 0.15
CA GLU A 76 8.84 15.17 -0.20
C GLU A 76 7.82 15.46 0.89
N ASN A 77 7.77 16.70 1.35
CA ASN A 77 6.75 17.11 2.30
C ASN A 77 5.39 17.19 1.59
N ASN A 78 4.33 16.78 2.27
CA ASN A 78 2.95 16.80 1.77
C ASN A 78 2.51 18.15 1.16
N HIS A 79 3.13 19.24 1.60
CA HIS A 79 2.83 20.59 1.09
C HIS A 79 3.38 20.86 -0.32
N GLN A 80 4.33 20.05 -0.80
CA GLN A 80 4.95 20.21 -2.12
C GLN A 80 4.22 19.43 -3.21
N LEU A 81 3.41 18.44 -2.84
CA LEU A 81 2.66 17.63 -3.78
C LEU A 81 1.29 18.26 -4.05
N LYS A 82 1.04 18.56 -5.31
CA LYS A 82 -0.24 19.13 -5.74
C LYS A 82 -1.33 18.06 -5.67
N LYS A 83 -2.31 18.24 -4.78
CA LYS A 83 -3.51 17.40 -4.73
C LYS A 83 -4.57 17.94 -5.66
N TYR A 84 -5.11 17.07 -6.50
CA TYR A 84 -6.19 17.39 -7.43
C TYR A 84 -7.55 17.00 -6.84
N LYS A 85 -8.61 17.72 -7.25
CA LYS A 85 -9.98 17.49 -6.75
C LYS A 85 -10.52 16.07 -7.05
N TRP A 86 -10.02 15.43 -8.10
CA TRP A 86 -10.43 14.08 -8.51
C TRP A 86 -9.74 12.97 -7.71
N GLN A 87 -8.65 13.27 -6.99
CA GLN A 87 -7.96 12.28 -6.18
C GLN A 87 -8.80 11.87 -4.98
N LYS A 88 -9.00 10.57 -4.84
CA LYS A 88 -9.70 9.97 -3.71
C LYS A 88 -8.69 9.42 -2.70
N PRO A 89 -9.07 9.28 -1.41
CA PRO A 89 -8.23 8.59 -0.43
C PRO A 89 -8.04 7.14 -0.86
N HIS A 90 -6.90 6.57 -0.46
CA HIS A 90 -6.56 5.19 -0.76
C HIS A 90 -7.65 4.23 -0.27
N GLN A 91 -8.00 3.26 -1.12
CA GLN A 91 -8.89 2.17 -0.81
C GLN A 91 -8.22 0.86 -1.19
N SER A 92 -8.27 -0.12 -0.29
CA SER A 92 -7.73 -1.46 -0.56
C SER A 92 -8.41 -2.12 -1.73
N ASN A 93 -7.71 -3.00 -2.42
CA ASN A 93 -8.25 -3.77 -3.54
C ASN A 93 -9.45 -4.60 -3.08
N LEU A 94 -10.60 -4.36 -3.73
CA LEU A 94 -11.87 -5.01 -3.40
C LEU A 94 -12.10 -6.33 -4.14
N THR A 95 -11.18 -6.75 -5.00
CA THR A 95 -11.28 -8.02 -5.74
C THR A 95 -11.43 -9.20 -4.77
N GLY A 96 -12.40 -10.06 -5.02
CA GLY A 96 -12.73 -11.17 -4.12
C GLY A 96 -13.67 -10.81 -2.97
N THR A 97 -14.10 -9.57 -2.84
CA THR A 97 -15.09 -9.13 -1.85
C THR A 97 -16.45 -8.87 -2.48
N HIS A 98 -17.52 -8.77 -1.66
CA HIS A 98 -18.85 -8.39 -2.13
C HIS A 98 -18.94 -6.97 -2.70
N LYS A 99 -17.94 -6.12 -2.41
CA LYS A 99 -17.84 -4.75 -2.91
C LYS A 99 -17.08 -4.65 -4.24
N ALA A 100 -16.55 -5.77 -4.76
CA ALA A 100 -15.87 -5.80 -6.05
C ALA A 100 -16.79 -5.30 -7.16
N TYR A 101 -16.19 -4.64 -8.16
CA TYR A 101 -16.93 -4.18 -9.34
C TYR A 101 -17.47 -5.36 -10.14
N HIS A 102 -18.77 -5.34 -10.41
CA HIS A 102 -19.45 -6.28 -11.29
C HIS A 102 -20.24 -5.51 -12.35
N PRO A 103 -19.97 -5.71 -13.64
CA PRO A 103 -20.69 -5.03 -14.72
C PRO A 103 -22.20 -5.26 -14.68
N SER A 104 -22.63 -6.44 -14.21
CA SER A 104 -24.05 -6.81 -14.11
C SER A 104 -24.83 -6.01 -13.04
N LYS A 105 -24.15 -5.43 -12.05
CA LYS A 105 -24.81 -4.60 -11.03
C LYS A 105 -25.23 -3.23 -11.55
N ASN A 106 -24.66 -2.79 -12.66
CA ASN A 106 -24.92 -1.48 -13.29
C ASN A 106 -25.66 -1.63 -14.62
N LYS A 107 -26.66 -2.53 -14.67
CA LYS A 107 -27.44 -2.80 -15.89
C LYS A 107 -28.07 -1.55 -16.51
N ASP A 108 -28.42 -0.57 -15.69
CA ASP A 108 -29.09 0.66 -16.13
C ASP A 108 -28.18 1.66 -16.84
N THR A 109 -26.86 1.51 -16.71
CA THR A 109 -25.89 2.46 -17.27
C THR A 109 -25.23 2.00 -18.56
N VAL A 110 -25.30 0.72 -18.88
CA VAL A 110 -24.69 0.19 -20.10
C VAL A 110 -25.72 0.16 -21.23
N LYS A 111 -25.76 1.20 -22.05
CA LYS A 111 -26.52 1.20 -23.29
C LYS A 111 -25.83 0.29 -24.30
N LYS A 112 -26.56 -0.67 -24.86
CA LYS A 112 -26.05 -1.51 -25.95
C LYS A 112 -25.72 -0.61 -27.16
N LYS A 113 -24.46 -0.61 -27.57
CA LYS A 113 -24.01 0.18 -28.71
C LYS A 113 -24.44 -0.43 -30.05
N TYR A 114 -24.63 -1.74 -30.08
CA TYR A 114 -24.99 -2.48 -31.28
C TYR A 114 -26.14 -3.45 -31.00
N ASN A 115 -27.05 -3.60 -31.96
CA ASN A 115 -28.05 -4.64 -31.97
C ASN A 115 -27.43 -5.93 -32.51
N VAL A 116 -27.70 -7.07 -31.88
CA VAL A 116 -27.31 -8.38 -32.41
C VAL A 116 -28.06 -8.65 -33.70
N TRP A 117 -27.35 -9.10 -34.73
CA TRP A 117 -27.98 -9.54 -35.96
C TRP A 117 -28.90 -10.73 -35.67
N LYS A 118 -30.18 -10.61 -36.03
CA LYS A 118 -31.12 -11.73 -35.98
C LYS A 118 -31.05 -12.39 -37.35
N ILE A 119 -30.71 -13.66 -37.35
CA ILE A 119 -30.80 -14.54 -38.52
C ILE A 119 -32.24 -14.97 -38.68
#